data_f9a944a11fec1c0d6b75b7563f84faac
#
_entry.id   f9a944a11fec1c0d6b75b7563f84faac
#
_cell.length_a   1.000
_cell.length_b   1.000
_cell.length_c   1.000
_cell.angle_alpha   90.00
_cell.angle_beta   90.00
_cell.angle_gamma   90.00
#
_symmetry.space_group_name_H-M   'P 1'
#
loop_
_entity.id
_entity.type
_entity.pdbx_description
1 polymer ?
#
loop_
_entity_poly.entity_id
_entity_poly.type
_entity_poly.pdbx_seq_one_letter_code
_entity_poly.pdbx_strand_id
1 'polypeptide(L)'
;MLGKLARQQDPNVLVGFDHADDAGVYQLTPDQALVQTVDFFTPIVDDPYTFGQIAATNALSDVYAMGGRPLTALALVCFPDKADLAILERILAGGLSKMIEANCTVIGGHSIRDEETKFGYSVTGLIHPRRIYQNEGAKPGDKLILTKALGTGVISTAIKKGKAEPAWIEAAIQSMTTLNKKAAEVIMNAAATTEHVGMGALARPVEQISTAHSHPAATTELGMPHFSLPLREVGASTDGIEQPEARSPKPDPALQINAMTDITGFGLIGHLREILLASQVSAKIEATKIPSLPGALDCIHAGYIPGGLTNNRNFAECLVEYDPQVPDHLRTLLYDPQTAGGLLISSPQGESLTEALIQAGVPAVQIGEVLPNQKPKIQVTP
;
A
#
# COMPACT_ATOMS: atom_id res chain seq x y z
N MET A 1 17.05 -17.68 0.94
CA MET A 1 16.56 -18.99 0.45
C MET A 1 16.32 -18.94 -1.06
N LEU A 2 15.57 -18.02 -1.60
CA LEU A 2 15.23 -17.89 -3.03
C LEU A 2 16.44 -17.74 -3.96
N GLY A 3 17.51 -17.05 -3.55
CA GLY A 3 18.74 -16.89 -4.34
C GLY A 3 19.51 -18.17 -4.67
N LYS A 4 19.10 -19.33 -4.12
CA LYS A 4 19.65 -20.65 -4.44
C LYS A 4 18.81 -21.43 -5.47
N LEU A 5 17.66 -20.89 -5.86
CA LEU A 5 16.78 -21.54 -6.84
C LEU A 5 17.27 -21.25 -8.25
N ALA A 6 17.09 -22.23 -9.14
CA ALA A 6 17.29 -22.01 -10.58
C ALA A 6 16.33 -20.93 -11.07
N ARG A 7 16.85 -19.98 -11.86
CA ARG A 7 16.07 -18.87 -12.39
C ARG A 7 15.71 -19.14 -13.84
N GLN A 8 14.43 -18.95 -14.15
CA GLN A 8 14.00 -18.80 -15.51
C GLN A 8 14.36 -17.37 -15.95
N GLN A 9 15.15 -17.24 -16.99
CA GLN A 9 15.45 -15.94 -17.59
C GLN A 9 14.36 -15.59 -18.59
N ASP A 10 13.57 -14.57 -18.28
CA ASP A 10 12.59 -13.97 -19.17
C ASP A 10 12.83 -12.45 -19.22
N PRO A 11 13.18 -11.89 -20.40
CA PRO A 11 13.48 -10.47 -20.54
C PRO A 11 12.27 -9.55 -20.25
N ASN A 12 11.05 -10.11 -20.21
CA ASN A 12 9.86 -9.36 -19.85
C ASN A 12 9.65 -9.24 -18.34
N VAL A 13 10.38 -9.97 -17.50
CA VAL A 13 10.38 -9.78 -16.06
C VAL A 13 11.21 -8.54 -15.74
N LEU A 14 10.53 -7.43 -15.46
CA LEU A 14 11.17 -6.15 -15.11
C LEU A 14 11.56 -6.09 -13.63
N VAL A 15 10.72 -6.65 -12.76
CA VAL A 15 10.96 -6.79 -11.32
C VAL A 15 10.62 -8.22 -10.91
N GLY A 16 11.59 -8.92 -10.36
CA GLY A 16 11.46 -10.28 -9.84
C GLY A 16 11.75 -10.33 -8.34
N PHE A 17 12.01 -11.51 -7.82
CA PHE A 17 12.28 -11.72 -6.38
C PHE A 17 13.75 -11.44 -5.96
N ASP A 18 14.52 -10.71 -6.76
CA ASP A 18 15.95 -10.51 -6.53
C ASP A 18 16.27 -9.44 -5.49
N HIS A 19 15.47 -8.38 -5.42
CA HIS A 19 15.70 -7.20 -4.61
C HIS A 19 14.66 -7.01 -3.49
N ALA A 20 13.84 -8.03 -3.22
CA ALA A 20 12.77 -7.97 -2.22
C ALA A 20 11.83 -6.76 -2.40
N ASP A 21 11.52 -6.43 -3.68
CA ASP A 21 10.51 -5.43 -4.01
C ASP A 21 9.11 -5.92 -3.63
N ASP A 22 8.16 -4.99 -3.47
CA ASP A 22 6.82 -5.27 -2.94
C ASP A 22 5.98 -6.17 -3.87
N ALA A 23 6.20 -6.10 -5.19
CA ALA A 23 5.49 -6.93 -6.17
C ALA A 23 6.36 -7.31 -7.37
N GLY A 24 5.98 -8.40 -8.04
CA GLY A 24 6.56 -8.77 -9.33
C GLY A 24 5.99 -7.91 -10.47
N VAL A 25 6.84 -7.53 -11.45
CA VAL A 25 6.43 -6.75 -12.61
C VAL A 25 6.82 -7.46 -13.91
N TYR A 26 5.81 -7.70 -14.75
CA TYR A 26 5.98 -8.37 -16.04
C TYR A 26 5.51 -7.50 -17.19
N GLN A 27 6.38 -7.22 -18.15
CA GLN A 27 6.08 -6.39 -19.31
C GLN A 27 5.22 -7.14 -20.33
N LEU A 28 4.12 -6.53 -20.76
CA LEU A 28 3.24 -7.05 -21.82
C LEU A 28 3.50 -6.37 -23.16
N THR A 29 3.68 -5.05 -23.13
CA THR A 29 3.94 -4.21 -24.30
C THR A 29 4.98 -3.14 -23.94
N PRO A 30 5.50 -2.36 -24.89
CA PRO A 30 6.40 -1.25 -24.58
C PRO A 30 5.85 -0.23 -23.58
N ASP A 31 4.51 -0.13 -23.43
CA ASP A 31 3.84 0.88 -22.63
C ASP A 31 3.01 0.28 -21.47
N GLN A 32 2.93 -1.05 -21.36
CA GLN A 32 2.13 -1.72 -20.33
C GLN A 32 2.89 -2.88 -19.70
N ALA A 33 2.81 -2.96 -18.38
CA ALA A 33 3.27 -4.09 -17.57
C ALA A 33 2.23 -4.45 -16.51
N LEU A 34 2.21 -5.73 -16.13
CA LEU A 34 1.45 -6.22 -14.99
C LEU A 34 2.27 -6.03 -13.71
N VAL A 35 1.60 -5.61 -12.64
CA VAL A 35 2.09 -5.69 -11.27
C VAL A 35 1.31 -6.79 -10.57
N GLN A 36 1.99 -7.78 -9.98
CA GLN A 36 1.34 -8.92 -9.35
C GLN A 36 1.89 -9.16 -7.96
N THR A 37 0.97 -9.26 -7.00
CA THR A 37 1.29 -9.58 -5.60
C THR A 37 0.28 -10.57 -5.03
N VAL A 38 0.62 -11.15 -3.88
CA VAL A 38 -0.26 -12.00 -3.09
C VAL A 38 0.02 -11.82 -1.61
N ASP A 39 -1.02 -11.44 -0.87
CA ASP A 39 -0.98 -11.30 0.58
C ASP A 39 -2.20 -11.92 1.25
N PHE A 40 -1.96 -12.73 2.29
CA PHE A 40 -3.02 -13.29 3.13
C PHE A 40 -2.47 -13.61 4.52
N PHE A 41 -3.28 -13.43 5.55
CA PHE A 41 -2.86 -13.64 6.94
C PHE A 41 -4.04 -14.00 7.85
N THR A 42 -3.74 -14.34 9.09
CA THR A 42 -4.71 -14.68 10.13
C THR A 42 -5.36 -13.43 10.71
N PRO A 43 -6.58 -13.51 11.30
CA PRO A 43 -7.24 -12.38 11.92
C PRO A 43 -6.37 -11.66 12.95
N ILE A 44 -6.34 -10.34 12.87
CA ILE A 44 -5.62 -9.45 13.78
C ILE A 44 -6.56 -8.54 14.57
N VAL A 45 -7.84 -8.55 14.23
CA VAL A 45 -8.94 -7.87 14.91
C VAL A 45 -10.11 -8.83 15.05
N ASP A 46 -11.03 -8.57 16.01
CA ASP A 46 -12.13 -9.48 16.32
C ASP A 46 -13.31 -9.35 15.35
N ASP A 47 -13.56 -8.15 14.79
CA ASP A 47 -14.65 -7.96 13.85
C ASP A 47 -14.31 -8.50 12.45
N PRO A 48 -15.11 -9.49 11.94
CA PRO A 48 -14.83 -10.12 10.65
C PRO A 48 -14.87 -9.16 9.47
N TYR A 49 -15.77 -8.17 9.48
CA TYR A 49 -15.85 -7.18 8.40
C TYR A 49 -14.59 -6.31 8.35
N THR A 50 -14.17 -5.81 9.49
CA THR A 50 -12.94 -5.02 9.62
C THR A 50 -11.70 -5.84 9.24
N PHE A 51 -11.63 -7.11 9.63
CA PHE A 51 -10.55 -7.99 9.19
C PHE A 51 -10.48 -8.11 7.66
N GLY A 52 -11.63 -8.29 7.01
CA GLY A 52 -11.72 -8.30 5.55
C GLY A 52 -11.22 -7.01 4.91
N GLN A 53 -11.58 -5.85 5.49
CA GLN A 53 -11.09 -4.54 5.02
C GLN A 53 -9.57 -4.41 5.13
N ILE A 54 -8.99 -4.82 6.25
CA ILE A 54 -7.55 -4.76 6.49
C ILE A 54 -6.80 -5.67 5.51
N ALA A 55 -7.30 -6.89 5.30
CA ALA A 55 -6.69 -7.85 4.38
C ALA A 55 -6.64 -7.32 2.94
N ALA A 56 -7.74 -6.70 2.48
CA ALA A 56 -7.78 -6.07 1.16
C ALA A 56 -6.86 -4.85 1.06
N THR A 57 -6.83 -4.00 2.11
CA THR A 57 -5.97 -2.82 2.16
C THR A 57 -4.50 -3.19 2.09
N ASN A 58 -4.10 -4.26 2.80
CA ASN A 58 -2.72 -4.75 2.80
C ASN A 58 -2.32 -5.28 1.42
N ALA A 59 -3.12 -6.17 0.81
CA ALA A 59 -2.82 -6.74 -0.50
C ALA A 59 -2.80 -5.69 -1.65
N LEU A 60 -3.58 -4.62 -1.53
CA LEU A 60 -3.57 -3.51 -2.50
C LEU A 60 -2.35 -2.61 -2.37
N SER A 61 -1.73 -2.58 -1.19
CA SER A 61 -0.65 -1.65 -0.84
C SER A 61 0.59 -1.86 -1.70
N ASP A 62 0.99 -3.10 -1.96
CA ASP A 62 2.14 -3.44 -2.81
C ASP A 62 2.01 -2.85 -4.21
N VAL A 63 0.79 -2.93 -4.79
CA VAL A 63 0.55 -2.36 -6.13
C VAL A 63 0.74 -0.84 -6.11
N TYR A 64 0.27 -0.17 -5.04
CA TYR A 64 0.48 1.28 -4.88
C TYR A 64 1.94 1.64 -4.62
N ALA A 65 2.67 0.85 -3.84
CA ALA A 65 4.09 1.05 -3.56
C ALA A 65 4.94 0.94 -4.84
N MET A 66 4.57 0.05 -5.76
CA MET A 66 5.22 -0.04 -7.06
C MET A 66 4.86 1.11 -8.03
N GLY A 67 3.90 1.98 -7.67
CA GLY A 67 3.36 3.02 -8.57
C GLY A 67 2.32 2.50 -9.57
N GLY A 68 1.79 1.31 -9.33
CA GLY A 68 0.77 0.67 -10.16
C GLY A 68 -0.65 1.08 -9.77
N ARG A 69 -1.59 0.77 -10.67
CA ARG A 69 -3.02 0.90 -10.44
C ARG A 69 -3.64 -0.50 -10.36
N PRO A 70 -4.28 -0.89 -9.23
CA PRO A 70 -5.01 -2.15 -9.12
C PRO A 70 -6.07 -2.29 -10.23
N LEU A 71 -6.21 -3.50 -10.75
CA LEU A 71 -7.16 -3.81 -11.83
C LEU A 71 -8.12 -4.92 -11.41
N THR A 72 -7.58 -6.08 -11.06
CA THR A 72 -8.37 -7.25 -10.65
C THR A 72 -7.78 -7.93 -9.42
N ALA A 73 -8.61 -8.65 -8.67
CA ALA A 73 -8.17 -9.44 -7.54
C ALA A 73 -8.84 -10.82 -7.52
N LEU A 74 -8.11 -11.80 -6.97
CA LEU A 74 -8.58 -13.13 -6.62
C LEU A 74 -8.56 -13.28 -5.10
N ALA A 75 -9.68 -13.65 -4.49
CA ALA A 75 -9.75 -13.89 -3.05
C ALA A 75 -9.10 -15.22 -2.68
N LEU A 76 -8.31 -15.24 -1.62
CA LEU A 76 -7.69 -16.41 -1.02
C LEU A 76 -8.31 -16.66 0.35
N VAL A 77 -8.95 -17.82 0.53
CA VAL A 77 -9.71 -18.15 1.72
C VAL A 77 -9.26 -19.49 2.29
N CYS A 78 -8.76 -19.48 3.53
CA CYS A 78 -8.64 -20.67 4.37
C CYS A 78 -9.66 -20.54 5.49
N PHE A 79 -10.60 -21.49 5.63
CA PHE A 79 -11.69 -21.33 6.59
C PHE A 79 -12.06 -22.67 7.23
N PRO A 80 -12.34 -22.70 8.56
CA PRO A 80 -12.68 -23.92 9.27
C PRO A 80 -14.04 -24.49 8.86
N ASP A 81 -14.09 -25.79 8.64
CA ASP A 81 -15.28 -26.52 8.19
C ASP A 81 -16.50 -26.34 9.11
N LYS A 82 -16.24 -26.16 10.41
CA LYS A 82 -17.29 -26.09 11.45
C LYS A 82 -17.62 -24.66 11.85
N ALA A 83 -16.93 -23.65 11.30
CA ALA A 83 -17.19 -22.26 11.60
C ALA A 83 -18.45 -21.76 10.87
N ASP A 84 -19.11 -20.77 11.47
CA ASP A 84 -20.30 -20.15 10.89
C ASP A 84 -19.93 -19.40 9.59
N LEU A 85 -20.57 -19.78 8.48
CA LEU A 85 -20.38 -19.14 7.18
C LEU A 85 -20.77 -17.66 7.17
N ALA A 86 -21.62 -17.19 8.09
CA ALA A 86 -21.93 -15.79 8.25
C ALA A 86 -20.67 -14.96 8.63
N ILE A 87 -19.71 -15.57 9.33
CA ILE A 87 -18.40 -14.94 9.60
C ILE A 87 -17.63 -14.74 8.30
N LEU A 88 -17.55 -15.78 7.46
CA LEU A 88 -16.87 -15.69 6.17
C LEU A 88 -17.54 -14.68 5.24
N GLU A 89 -18.88 -14.64 5.20
CA GLU A 89 -19.63 -13.65 4.43
C GLU A 89 -19.23 -12.21 4.83
N ARG A 90 -19.15 -11.95 6.13
CA ARG A 90 -18.72 -10.64 6.64
C ARG A 90 -17.27 -10.30 6.27
N ILE A 91 -16.35 -11.27 6.34
CA ILE A 91 -14.94 -11.08 5.91
C ILE A 91 -14.91 -10.69 4.43
N LEU A 92 -15.61 -11.45 3.58
CA LEU A 92 -15.67 -11.19 2.14
C LEU A 92 -16.30 -9.83 1.82
N ALA A 93 -17.38 -9.45 2.53
CA ALA A 93 -18.04 -8.16 2.38
C ALA A 93 -17.11 -6.99 2.76
N GLY A 94 -16.35 -7.13 3.85
CA GLY A 94 -15.34 -6.15 4.26
C GLY A 94 -14.24 -5.99 3.20
N GLY A 95 -13.69 -7.08 2.71
CA GLY A 95 -12.69 -7.06 1.66
C GLY A 95 -13.21 -6.43 0.37
N LEU A 96 -14.41 -6.82 -0.07
CA LEU A 96 -15.05 -6.26 -1.27
C LEU A 96 -15.25 -4.75 -1.16
N SER A 97 -15.59 -4.23 0.03
CA SER A 97 -15.76 -2.77 0.22
C SER A 97 -14.49 -1.99 -0.12
N LYS A 98 -13.30 -2.51 0.23
CA LYS A 98 -12.01 -1.89 -0.08
C LYS A 98 -11.59 -2.10 -1.54
N MET A 99 -11.91 -3.24 -2.12
CA MET A 99 -11.69 -3.48 -3.55
C MET A 99 -12.50 -2.48 -4.41
N ILE A 100 -13.76 -2.21 -4.04
CA ILE A 100 -14.59 -1.18 -4.69
C ILE A 100 -13.97 0.21 -4.53
N GLU A 101 -13.53 0.59 -3.31
CA GLU A 101 -12.85 1.86 -3.05
C GLU A 101 -11.57 2.02 -3.89
N ALA A 102 -10.85 0.92 -4.10
CA ALA A 102 -9.65 0.88 -4.94
C ALA A 102 -9.93 0.90 -6.44
N ASN A 103 -11.19 0.75 -6.88
CA ASN A 103 -11.57 0.45 -8.27
C ASN A 103 -10.92 -0.85 -8.78
N CYS A 104 -10.78 -1.85 -7.92
CA CYS A 104 -10.23 -3.16 -8.22
C CYS A 104 -11.38 -4.18 -8.27
N THR A 105 -11.53 -4.89 -9.39
CA THR A 105 -12.63 -5.85 -9.56
C THR A 105 -12.22 -7.23 -9.02
N VAL A 106 -12.98 -7.77 -8.06
CA VAL A 106 -12.82 -9.16 -7.63
C VAL A 106 -13.44 -10.06 -8.70
N ILE A 107 -12.60 -10.88 -9.36
CA ILE A 107 -13.00 -11.73 -10.49
C ILE A 107 -13.11 -13.21 -10.13
N GLY A 108 -12.86 -13.58 -8.87
CA GLY A 108 -12.94 -14.95 -8.39
C GLY A 108 -12.05 -15.17 -7.19
N GLY A 109 -11.62 -16.38 -6.99
CA GLY A 109 -10.74 -16.77 -5.90
C GLY A 109 -10.72 -18.28 -5.68
N HIS A 110 -10.08 -18.69 -4.59
CA HIS A 110 -10.01 -20.07 -4.18
C HIS A 110 -10.22 -20.20 -2.67
N SER A 111 -10.95 -21.23 -2.25
CA SER A 111 -11.15 -21.52 -0.83
C SER A 111 -10.70 -22.95 -0.51
N ILE A 112 -10.01 -23.09 0.62
CA ILE A 112 -9.63 -24.37 1.18
C ILE A 112 -10.12 -24.49 2.63
N ARG A 113 -10.26 -25.74 3.11
CA ARG A 113 -10.51 -26.03 4.52
C ARG A 113 -9.20 -25.96 5.28
N ASP A 114 -9.19 -25.25 6.41
CA ASP A 114 -8.05 -25.13 7.30
C ASP A 114 -8.58 -24.97 8.73
N GLU A 115 -7.84 -25.38 9.72
CA GLU A 115 -8.22 -25.19 11.13
C GLU A 115 -8.17 -23.71 11.56
N GLU A 116 -7.33 -22.92 10.89
CA GLU A 116 -7.13 -21.51 11.15
C GLU A 116 -7.63 -20.65 9.99
N THR A 117 -8.47 -19.67 10.30
CA THR A 117 -8.91 -18.70 9.28
C THR A 117 -7.72 -17.90 8.76
N LYS A 118 -7.55 -17.88 7.42
CA LYS A 118 -6.64 -16.99 6.72
C LYS A 118 -7.38 -16.38 5.54
N PHE A 119 -7.17 -15.10 5.32
CA PHE A 119 -7.83 -14.37 4.24
C PHE A 119 -6.92 -13.31 3.65
N GLY A 120 -7.06 -13.11 2.35
CA GLY A 120 -6.37 -12.10 1.60
C GLY A 120 -6.66 -12.17 0.12
N TYR A 121 -5.77 -11.57 -0.66
CA TYR A 121 -5.97 -11.47 -2.10
C TYR A 121 -4.66 -11.64 -2.87
N SER A 122 -4.77 -12.21 -4.08
CA SER A 122 -3.81 -11.98 -5.14
C SER A 122 -4.31 -10.83 -5.98
N VAL A 123 -3.52 -9.76 -6.08
CA VAL A 123 -3.89 -8.54 -6.81
C VAL A 123 -3.06 -8.43 -8.08
N THR A 124 -3.73 -8.13 -9.18
CA THR A 124 -3.11 -7.76 -10.44
C THR A 124 -3.38 -6.30 -10.74
N GLY A 125 -2.33 -5.52 -10.93
CA GLY A 125 -2.39 -4.12 -11.33
C GLY A 125 -1.75 -3.88 -12.69
N LEU A 126 -1.88 -2.66 -13.19
CA LEU A 126 -1.23 -2.15 -14.40
C LEU A 126 -0.29 -1.01 -14.05
N ILE A 127 0.86 -0.99 -14.75
CA ILE A 127 1.86 0.07 -14.63
C ILE A 127 2.51 0.33 -15.99
N HIS A 128 3.03 1.54 -16.19
CA HIS A 128 3.90 1.83 -17.33
C HIS A 128 5.32 1.33 -17.03
N PRO A 129 5.99 0.55 -17.90
CA PRO A 129 7.29 -0.05 -17.65
C PRO A 129 8.40 0.93 -17.21
N ARG A 130 8.28 2.20 -17.62
CA ARG A 130 9.25 3.26 -17.25
C ARG A 130 8.89 4.03 -15.97
N ARG A 131 7.82 3.65 -15.27
CA ARG A 131 7.32 4.35 -14.07
C ARG A 131 7.18 3.41 -12.88
N ILE A 132 8.04 2.41 -12.80
CA ILE A 132 8.08 1.45 -11.71
C ILE A 132 8.91 2.06 -10.58
N TYR A 133 8.33 2.14 -9.39
CA TYR A 133 9.07 2.45 -8.17
C TYR A 133 9.55 1.13 -7.53
N GLN A 134 10.77 1.15 -7.03
CA GLN A 134 11.45 -0.02 -6.48
C GLN A 134 12.17 0.37 -5.20
N ASN A 135 12.69 -0.63 -4.50
CA ASN A 135 13.62 -0.44 -3.38
C ASN A 135 14.97 0.15 -3.84
N GLU A 136 15.35 -0.06 -5.09
CA GLU A 136 16.57 0.48 -5.68
C GLU A 136 16.36 1.91 -6.21
N GLY A 137 17.39 2.74 -6.12
CA GLY A 137 17.43 4.06 -6.76
C GLY A 137 17.56 5.25 -5.81
N ALA A 138 17.48 5.04 -4.49
CA ALA A 138 17.69 6.10 -3.50
C ALA A 138 19.09 6.72 -3.63
N LYS A 139 19.19 8.04 -3.51
CA LYS A 139 20.44 8.80 -3.72
C LYS A 139 20.80 9.62 -2.49
N PRO A 140 22.10 9.81 -2.21
CA PRO A 140 22.53 10.72 -1.16
C PRO A 140 21.93 12.12 -1.34
N GLY A 141 21.36 12.66 -0.26
CA GLY A 141 20.64 13.94 -0.26
C GLY A 141 19.12 13.80 -0.35
N ASP A 142 18.59 12.64 -0.79
CA ASP A 142 17.16 12.39 -0.76
C ASP A 142 16.62 12.48 0.67
N LYS A 143 15.39 12.97 0.78
CA LYS A 143 14.64 12.95 2.04
C LYS A 143 13.78 11.72 2.12
N LEU A 144 13.69 11.18 3.33
CA LEU A 144 12.87 10.02 3.65
C LEU A 144 11.53 10.49 4.22
N ILE A 145 10.42 10.14 3.56
CA ILE A 145 9.06 10.55 3.93
C ILE A 145 8.26 9.32 4.30
N LEU A 146 7.53 9.37 5.41
CA LEU A 146 6.61 8.33 5.89
C LEU A 146 5.18 8.84 5.84
N THR A 147 4.22 8.03 5.32
CA THR A 147 2.83 8.46 5.09
C THR A 147 1.81 7.93 6.09
N LYS A 148 2.18 7.07 7.03
CA LYS A 148 1.32 6.63 8.16
C LYS A 148 2.15 6.47 9.43
N ALA A 149 1.48 6.61 10.57
CA ALA A 149 2.06 6.35 11.88
C ALA A 149 2.35 4.86 12.10
N LEU A 150 3.38 4.55 12.91
CA LEU A 150 3.74 3.19 13.33
C LEU A 150 2.98 2.78 14.60
N GLY A 151 2.88 1.48 14.85
CA GLY A 151 2.32 0.94 16.09
C GLY A 151 1.22 -0.09 15.92
N THR A 152 0.88 -0.49 14.69
CA THR A 152 -0.21 -1.46 14.45
C THR A 152 0.08 -2.83 15.07
N GLY A 153 1.33 -3.29 15.09
CA GLY A 153 1.72 -4.58 15.64
C GLY A 153 1.62 -4.65 17.17
N VAL A 154 2.13 -3.66 17.88
CA VAL A 154 2.05 -3.60 19.35
C VAL A 154 0.60 -3.42 19.81
N ILE A 155 -0.21 -2.60 19.13
CA ILE A 155 -1.63 -2.43 19.44
C ILE A 155 -2.40 -3.73 19.14
N SER A 156 -2.18 -4.40 18.01
CA SER A 156 -2.80 -5.71 17.72
C SER A 156 -2.43 -6.76 18.75
N THR A 157 -1.22 -6.71 19.29
CA THR A 157 -0.81 -7.59 20.41
C THR A 157 -1.58 -7.27 21.69
N ALA A 158 -1.83 -6.00 21.98
CA ALA A 158 -2.65 -5.58 23.12
C ALA A 158 -4.12 -5.99 22.94
N ILE A 159 -4.67 -5.89 21.71
CA ILE A 159 -6.02 -6.39 21.36
C ILE A 159 -6.13 -7.89 21.66
N LYS A 160 -5.22 -8.71 21.14
CA LYS A 160 -5.20 -10.17 21.39
C LYS A 160 -5.13 -10.53 22.88
N LYS A 161 -4.53 -9.66 23.72
CA LYS A 161 -4.47 -9.85 25.17
C LYS A 161 -5.68 -9.26 25.91
N GLY A 162 -6.64 -8.64 25.23
CA GLY A 162 -7.78 -7.95 25.83
C GLY A 162 -7.38 -6.74 26.70
N LYS A 163 -6.31 -6.02 26.31
CA LYS A 163 -5.70 -4.92 27.07
C LYS A 163 -5.64 -3.60 26.30
N ALA A 164 -6.07 -3.59 25.02
CA ALA A 164 -6.10 -2.37 24.23
C ALA A 164 -7.29 -1.48 24.64
N GLU A 165 -7.05 -0.20 24.78
CA GLU A 165 -8.12 0.78 24.97
C GLU A 165 -8.93 0.98 23.68
N PRO A 166 -10.23 1.30 23.76
CA PRO A 166 -11.07 1.49 22.57
C PRO A 166 -10.50 2.52 21.57
N ALA A 167 -9.95 3.63 22.08
CA ALA A 167 -9.35 4.66 21.22
C ALA A 167 -8.11 4.18 20.46
N TRP A 168 -7.31 3.28 21.05
CA TRP A 168 -6.15 2.68 20.39
C TRP A 168 -6.58 1.71 19.29
N ILE A 169 -7.61 0.91 19.59
CA ILE A 169 -8.20 -0.02 18.62
C ILE A 169 -8.73 0.74 17.41
N GLU A 170 -9.51 1.81 17.64
CA GLU A 170 -10.07 2.65 16.59
C GLU A 170 -8.97 3.29 15.71
N ALA A 171 -7.95 3.88 16.33
CA ALA A 171 -6.83 4.49 15.61
C ALA A 171 -6.06 3.47 14.76
N ALA A 172 -5.81 2.27 15.30
CA ALA A 172 -5.14 1.21 14.55
C ALA A 172 -5.99 0.70 13.39
N ILE A 173 -7.29 0.46 13.59
CA ILE A 173 -8.24 0.05 12.53
C ILE A 173 -8.30 1.12 11.44
N GLN A 174 -8.44 2.39 11.80
CA GLN A 174 -8.47 3.48 10.84
C GLN A 174 -7.20 3.52 9.98
N SER A 175 -6.02 3.38 10.59
CA SER A 175 -4.76 3.31 9.87
C SER A 175 -4.71 2.11 8.93
N MET A 176 -5.04 0.90 9.43
CA MET A 176 -4.97 -0.34 8.66
C MET A 176 -6.02 -0.46 7.55
N THR A 177 -7.14 0.24 7.66
CA THR A 177 -8.19 0.27 6.62
C THR A 177 -8.06 1.44 5.64
N THR A 178 -7.13 2.36 5.84
CA THR A 178 -6.84 3.47 4.93
C THR A 178 -5.94 3.00 3.80
N LEU A 179 -6.42 3.09 2.54
CA LEU A 179 -5.65 2.73 1.35
C LEU A 179 -4.48 3.70 1.13
N ASN A 180 -3.34 3.19 0.67
CA ASN A 180 -2.22 4.00 0.18
C ASN A 180 -2.50 4.64 -1.20
N LYS A 181 -3.70 4.41 -1.76
CA LYS A 181 -4.19 4.91 -3.05
C LYS A 181 -3.93 6.41 -3.24
N LYS A 182 -4.35 7.22 -2.28
CA LYS A 182 -4.26 8.68 -2.39
C LYS A 182 -2.81 9.17 -2.41
N ALA A 183 -1.95 8.57 -1.61
CA ALA A 183 -0.51 8.86 -1.64
C ALA A 183 0.09 8.49 -3.00
N ALA A 184 -0.21 7.29 -3.51
CA ALA A 184 0.24 6.85 -4.83
C ALA A 184 -0.28 7.74 -5.97
N GLU A 185 -1.54 8.19 -5.92
CA GLU A 185 -2.12 9.10 -6.90
C GLU A 185 -1.38 10.46 -6.93
N VAL A 186 -1.05 11.04 -5.79
CA VAL A 186 -0.25 12.27 -5.70
C VAL A 186 1.10 12.08 -6.37
N ILE A 187 1.78 10.99 -6.06
CA ILE A 187 3.10 10.65 -6.60
C ILE A 187 3.04 10.42 -8.12
N MET A 188 2.09 9.62 -8.59
CA MET A 188 1.95 9.31 -10.02
C MET A 188 1.56 10.53 -10.85
N ASN A 189 0.68 11.40 -10.35
CA ASN A 189 0.26 12.62 -11.04
C ASN A 189 1.39 13.64 -11.14
N ALA A 190 2.19 13.78 -10.09
CA ALA A 190 3.36 14.66 -10.08
C ALA A 190 4.42 14.22 -11.12
N ALA A 191 4.61 12.90 -11.29
CA ALA A 191 5.51 12.36 -12.30
C ALA A 191 4.98 12.50 -13.75
N ALA A 192 3.66 12.50 -13.96
CA ALA A 192 3.04 12.63 -15.28
C ALA A 192 3.21 14.02 -15.91
N THR A 193 3.33 15.07 -15.10
CA THR A 193 3.50 16.45 -15.56
C THR A 193 4.83 16.69 -16.29
N THR A 194 5.82 15.83 -16.09
CA THR A 194 7.16 15.94 -16.70
C THR A 194 7.20 15.50 -18.16
N GLU A 195 6.36 14.55 -18.57
CA GLU A 195 6.38 14.03 -19.95
C GLU A 195 5.60 14.91 -20.95
N HIS A 196 4.66 15.72 -20.49
CA HIS A 196 3.86 16.61 -21.36
C HIS A 196 4.62 17.84 -21.85
N VAL A 197 5.77 18.18 -21.28
CA VAL A 197 6.63 19.30 -21.75
C VAL A 197 7.50 18.89 -22.94
N GLY A 198 7.66 17.59 -23.21
CA GLY A 198 8.54 17.05 -24.27
C GLY A 198 7.86 16.54 -25.55
N MET A 199 6.54 16.41 -25.59
CA MET A 199 5.83 15.91 -26.77
C MET A 199 4.71 16.85 -27.19
N GLY A 200 5.07 17.81 -28.04
CA GLY A 200 4.08 18.60 -28.80
C GLY A 200 3.21 17.72 -29.69
N ALA A 201 1.93 17.92 -29.53
CA ALA A 201 0.84 17.69 -30.47
C ALA A 201 0.94 16.51 -31.44
N LEU A 202 0.24 15.41 -31.13
CA LEU A 202 -0.47 14.55 -32.11
C LEU A 202 -1.53 13.70 -31.37
N ALA A 203 -2.56 14.34 -30.84
CA ALA A 203 -3.79 13.65 -30.48
C ALA A 203 -4.75 13.74 -31.66
N ARG A 204 -4.94 12.65 -32.40
CA ARG A 204 -6.09 12.49 -33.30
C ARG A 204 -7.28 11.98 -32.50
N PRO A 205 -8.50 12.54 -32.70
CA PRO A 205 -9.71 12.02 -32.08
C PRO A 205 -10.01 10.62 -32.61
N VAL A 206 -10.30 9.68 -31.70
CA VAL A 206 -10.85 8.37 -32.10
C VAL A 206 -12.33 8.59 -32.43
N GLU A 207 -12.67 8.43 -33.69
CA GLU A 207 -14.07 8.37 -34.16
C GLU A 207 -14.77 7.15 -33.54
N GLN A 208 -15.92 7.39 -32.93
CA GLN A 208 -16.81 6.35 -32.45
C GLN A 208 -17.38 5.58 -33.63
N ILE A 209 -16.96 4.34 -33.81
CA ILE A 209 -17.60 3.41 -34.75
C ILE A 209 -18.80 2.78 -34.02
N SER A 210 -19.99 3.31 -34.35
CA SER A 210 -21.27 2.68 -34.05
C SER A 210 -21.50 1.53 -35.06
N THR A 211 -21.44 0.29 -34.59
CA THR A 211 -21.98 -0.84 -35.37
C THR A 211 -23.05 -1.54 -34.57
N ALA A 212 -24.29 -1.25 -34.95
CA ALA A 212 -25.44 -2.05 -34.61
C ALA A 212 -25.34 -3.41 -35.34
N HIS A 213 -25.29 -4.51 -34.59
CA HIS A 213 -25.57 -5.84 -35.12
C HIS A 213 -26.67 -6.46 -34.29
N SER A 214 -27.85 -6.53 -34.92
CA SER A 214 -29.00 -7.32 -34.51
C SER A 214 -28.72 -8.80 -34.78
N HIS A 215 -28.90 -9.68 -33.78
CA HIS A 215 -29.10 -11.12 -33.99
C HIS A 215 -30.29 -11.62 -33.18
N PRO A 216 -31.05 -12.59 -33.69
CA PRO A 216 -32.37 -12.93 -33.21
C PRO A 216 -32.36 -13.91 -32.03
N ALA A 217 -33.45 -13.85 -31.27
CA ALA A 217 -33.75 -14.62 -30.08
C ALA A 217 -33.84 -16.14 -30.37
N ALA A 218 -33.26 -16.92 -29.45
CA ALA A 218 -33.67 -18.31 -29.21
C ALA A 218 -34.05 -18.47 -27.73
N THR A 219 -35.28 -18.75 -27.49
CA THR A 219 -35.93 -19.03 -26.19
C THR A 219 -35.51 -20.37 -25.64
N THR A 220 -35.08 -20.40 -24.37
CA THR A 220 -35.31 -21.57 -23.50
C THR A 220 -35.44 -21.08 -22.06
N GLU A 221 -36.60 -21.29 -21.48
CA GLU A 221 -36.97 -21.00 -20.10
C GLU A 221 -36.21 -21.88 -19.12
N LEU A 222 -35.59 -21.27 -18.08
CA LEU A 222 -35.40 -21.89 -16.78
C LEU A 222 -35.45 -20.76 -15.74
N GLY A 223 -36.49 -20.79 -14.88
CA GLY A 223 -36.84 -19.73 -13.97
C GLY A 223 -35.88 -19.54 -12.80
N MET A 224 -35.57 -18.30 -12.57
CA MET A 224 -35.12 -17.77 -11.27
C MET A 224 -35.80 -16.39 -11.05
N PRO A 225 -36.13 -16.02 -9.82
CA PRO A 225 -36.91 -14.81 -9.58
C PRO A 225 -36.06 -13.53 -9.75
N HIS A 226 -36.57 -12.65 -10.60
CA HIS A 226 -36.07 -11.30 -10.77
C HIS A 226 -36.47 -10.42 -9.58
N PHE A 227 -35.49 -9.84 -8.89
CA PHE A 227 -35.70 -8.68 -8.02
C PHE A 227 -35.44 -7.42 -8.83
N SER A 228 -36.54 -6.74 -9.20
CA SER A 228 -36.49 -5.41 -9.82
C SER A 228 -36.75 -4.36 -8.76
N LEU A 229 -35.79 -3.46 -8.53
CA LEU A 229 -36.00 -2.23 -7.76
C LEU A 229 -36.37 -1.10 -8.72
N PRO A 230 -37.35 -0.24 -8.38
CA PRO A 230 -37.78 0.85 -9.27
C PRO A 230 -36.79 2.00 -9.27
N LEU A 231 -36.38 2.42 -10.46
CA LEU A 231 -35.64 3.66 -10.72
C LEU A 231 -36.56 4.86 -10.48
N ARG A 232 -36.22 5.72 -9.53
CA ARG A 232 -36.89 7.00 -9.30
C ARG A 232 -36.19 8.04 -10.15
N GLU A 233 -36.90 8.54 -11.16
CA GLU A 233 -36.47 9.70 -11.94
C GLU A 233 -36.46 10.94 -11.03
N VAL A 234 -35.32 11.61 -10.96
CA VAL A 234 -35.19 12.96 -10.37
C VAL A 234 -34.98 13.94 -11.51
N GLY A 235 -35.97 14.80 -11.70
CA GLY A 235 -35.96 15.84 -12.72
C GLY A 235 -34.81 16.85 -12.47
N ALA A 236 -34.09 17.17 -13.54
CA ALA A 236 -33.07 18.20 -13.56
C ALA A 236 -33.72 19.56 -13.75
N SER A 237 -33.57 20.49 -12.80
CA SER A 237 -33.79 21.92 -13.01
C SER A 237 -32.44 22.58 -13.27
N THR A 238 -32.30 23.19 -14.42
CA THR A 238 -31.15 24.01 -14.82
C THR A 238 -31.40 25.44 -14.41
N ASP A 239 -30.85 25.86 -13.28
CA ASP A 239 -30.67 27.29 -12.99
C ASP A 239 -29.18 27.58 -12.90
N GLY A 240 -28.74 28.49 -13.77
CA GLY A 240 -27.36 28.89 -13.91
C GLY A 240 -26.80 29.58 -12.67
N ILE A 241 -25.79 29.01 -12.10
CA ILE A 241 -24.89 29.67 -11.16
C ILE A 241 -23.50 29.68 -11.82
N GLU A 242 -23.07 30.85 -12.28
CA GLU A 242 -21.70 31.10 -12.66
C GLU A 242 -20.80 30.84 -11.44
N GLN A 243 -20.04 29.77 -11.49
CA GLN A 243 -18.96 29.52 -10.53
C GLN A 243 -17.73 30.37 -10.92
N PRO A 244 -17.07 31.03 -9.97
CA PRO A 244 -15.84 31.75 -10.25
C PRO A 244 -14.77 30.72 -10.69
N GLU A 245 -14.12 30.97 -11.83
CA GLU A 245 -12.97 30.20 -12.31
C GLU A 245 -11.91 30.09 -11.20
N ALA A 246 -11.84 28.95 -10.56
CA ALA A 246 -10.72 28.58 -9.72
C ALA A 246 -9.47 28.51 -10.62
N ARG A 247 -8.57 29.47 -10.47
CA ARG A 247 -7.24 29.41 -11.11
C ARG A 247 -6.60 28.09 -10.73
N SER A 248 -6.45 27.20 -11.71
CA SER A 248 -5.66 25.98 -11.58
C SER A 248 -4.27 26.39 -11.07
N PRO A 249 -3.77 25.80 -9.97
CA PRO A 249 -2.40 26.06 -9.54
C PRO A 249 -1.45 25.72 -10.69
N LYS A 250 -0.41 26.57 -10.89
CA LYS A 250 0.65 26.28 -11.85
C LYS A 250 1.21 24.89 -11.51
N PRO A 251 1.47 24.02 -12.52
CA PRO A 251 2.08 22.73 -12.25
C PRO A 251 3.44 22.97 -11.55
N ASP A 252 3.56 22.43 -10.34
CA ASP A 252 4.83 22.39 -9.63
C ASP A 252 5.87 21.61 -10.45
N PRO A 253 7.17 21.94 -10.33
CA PRO A 253 8.21 21.16 -10.97
C PRO A 253 8.04 19.69 -10.54
N ALA A 254 8.05 18.80 -11.53
CA ALA A 254 7.76 17.38 -11.36
C ALA A 254 8.49 16.79 -10.14
N LEU A 255 7.73 16.24 -9.21
CA LEU A 255 8.27 15.59 -8.04
C LEU A 255 8.97 14.28 -8.47
N GLN A 256 10.24 14.17 -8.17
CA GLN A 256 11.03 12.97 -8.47
C GLN A 256 11.00 12.03 -7.26
N ILE A 257 10.67 10.76 -7.54
CA ILE A 257 10.77 9.68 -6.56
C ILE A 257 11.91 8.77 -7.01
N ASN A 258 12.87 8.55 -6.14
CA ASN A 258 14.03 7.71 -6.42
C ASN A 258 13.85 6.28 -5.93
N ALA A 259 13.18 6.07 -4.79
CA ALA A 259 12.80 4.74 -4.29
C ALA A 259 11.52 4.84 -3.47
N MET A 260 10.75 3.75 -3.41
CA MET A 260 9.52 3.67 -2.63
C MET A 260 9.21 2.22 -2.26
N THR A 261 8.68 2.00 -1.06
CA THR A 261 8.12 0.75 -0.56
C THR A 261 6.99 1.05 0.43
N ASP A 262 6.15 0.10 0.76
CA ASP A 262 5.27 0.21 1.91
C ASP A 262 5.89 -0.41 3.17
N ILE A 263 5.43 0.02 4.33
CA ILE A 263 5.93 -0.50 5.61
C ILE A 263 4.98 -1.58 6.11
N THR A 264 5.43 -2.83 6.06
CA THR A 264 4.67 -3.99 6.49
C THR A 264 5.40 -4.81 7.57
N GLY A 265 5.45 -6.11 7.43
CA GLY A 265 5.89 -7.06 8.46
C GLY A 265 7.32 -6.90 8.98
N PHE A 266 8.23 -6.30 8.22
CA PHE A 266 9.61 -6.07 8.66
C PHE A 266 9.82 -4.78 9.47
N GLY A 267 8.77 -3.96 9.64
CA GLY A 267 8.84 -2.68 10.32
C GLY A 267 9.66 -1.63 9.55
N LEU A 268 9.73 -0.42 10.09
CA LEU A 268 10.42 0.69 9.40
C LEU A 268 11.90 0.38 9.12
N ILE A 269 12.63 -0.14 10.11
CA ILE A 269 14.06 -0.45 9.96
C ILE A 269 14.29 -1.54 8.91
N GLY A 270 13.42 -2.56 8.88
CA GLY A 270 13.56 -3.66 7.91
C GLY A 270 13.39 -3.17 6.47
N HIS A 271 12.34 -2.43 6.18
CA HIS A 271 12.09 -1.89 4.85
C HIS A 271 13.09 -0.79 4.44
N LEU A 272 13.47 0.11 5.38
CA LEU A 272 14.55 1.06 5.12
C LEU A 272 15.86 0.34 4.77
N ARG A 273 16.20 -0.73 5.50
CA ARG A 273 17.37 -1.55 5.20
C ARG A 273 17.36 -2.10 3.76
N GLU A 274 16.20 -2.56 3.28
CA GLU A 274 16.05 -3.07 1.91
C GLU A 274 16.37 -1.99 0.88
N ILE A 275 15.78 -0.79 1.02
CA ILE A 275 16.11 0.37 0.17
C ILE A 275 17.60 0.68 0.20
N LEU A 276 18.22 0.74 1.37
CA LEU A 276 19.62 1.12 1.51
C LEU A 276 20.61 0.10 0.95
N LEU A 277 20.26 -1.18 1.03
CA LEU A 277 21.09 -2.25 0.47
C LEU A 277 20.96 -2.31 -1.05
N ALA A 278 19.73 -2.22 -1.60
CA ALA A 278 19.48 -2.20 -3.03
C ALA A 278 20.14 -0.98 -3.69
N SER A 279 20.01 0.20 -3.07
CA SER A 279 20.57 1.47 -3.58
C SER A 279 22.05 1.69 -3.25
N GLN A 280 22.69 0.83 -2.44
CA GLN A 280 24.07 0.96 -1.97
C GLN A 280 24.38 2.29 -1.26
N VAL A 281 23.44 2.77 -0.46
CA VAL A 281 23.51 4.02 0.32
C VAL A 281 23.36 3.75 1.81
N SER A 282 23.39 4.81 2.62
CA SER A 282 23.11 4.81 4.05
C SER A 282 22.02 5.82 4.36
N ALA A 283 21.48 5.84 5.58
CA ALA A 283 20.52 6.84 5.99
C ALA A 283 20.72 7.30 7.43
N LYS A 284 20.22 8.51 7.70
CA LYS A 284 20.01 9.07 9.03
C LYS A 284 18.52 9.28 9.21
N ILE A 285 17.94 8.79 10.31
CA ILE A 285 16.54 9.05 10.69
C ILE A 285 16.47 9.68 12.07
N GLU A 286 15.46 10.54 12.26
CA GLU A 286 15.21 11.26 13.51
C GLU A 286 14.04 10.58 14.24
N ALA A 287 14.34 9.89 15.34
CA ALA A 287 13.37 9.03 16.06
C ALA A 287 12.15 9.82 16.58
N THR A 288 12.35 11.08 16.99
CA THR A 288 11.25 11.94 17.50
C THR A 288 10.32 12.45 16.40
N LYS A 289 10.74 12.42 15.13
CA LYS A 289 9.88 12.77 13.98
C LYS A 289 9.00 11.62 13.50
N ILE A 290 9.27 10.41 13.95
CA ILE A 290 8.52 9.23 13.49
C ILE A 290 7.16 9.21 14.20
N PRO A 291 6.06 9.34 13.45
CA PRO A 291 4.73 9.37 14.05
C PRO A 291 4.35 8.00 14.60
N SER A 292 3.76 7.98 15.79
CA SER A 292 3.21 6.79 16.43
C SER A 292 1.70 6.88 16.57
N LEU A 293 1.01 5.76 16.44
CA LEU A 293 -0.42 5.66 16.72
C LEU A 293 -0.68 5.91 18.21
N PRO A 294 -1.84 6.52 18.56
CA PRO A 294 -2.27 6.62 19.96
C PRO A 294 -2.21 5.26 20.66
N GLY A 295 -1.54 5.22 21.83
CA GLY A 295 -1.37 3.99 22.61
C GLY A 295 -0.22 3.06 22.18
N ALA A 296 0.44 3.31 21.03
CA ALA A 296 1.54 2.45 20.61
C ALA A 296 2.71 2.42 21.59
N LEU A 297 3.12 3.59 22.10
CA LEU A 297 4.18 3.70 23.09
C LEU A 297 3.74 3.13 24.46
N ASP A 298 2.47 3.30 24.83
CA ASP A 298 1.91 2.70 26.03
C ASP A 298 1.91 1.18 25.96
N CYS A 299 1.58 0.61 24.78
CA CYS A 299 1.69 -0.82 24.54
C CYS A 299 3.13 -1.32 24.70
N ILE A 300 4.11 -0.58 24.19
CA ILE A 300 5.54 -0.93 24.34
C ILE A 300 5.94 -0.90 25.81
N HIS A 301 5.61 0.16 26.56
CA HIS A 301 5.90 0.28 27.99
C HIS A 301 5.23 -0.84 28.81
N ALA A 302 4.02 -1.27 28.42
CA ALA A 302 3.31 -2.38 29.05
C ALA A 302 3.82 -3.77 28.62
N GLY A 303 4.81 -3.85 27.72
CA GLY A 303 5.39 -5.11 27.25
C GLY A 303 4.50 -5.89 26.29
N TYR A 304 3.61 -5.23 25.55
CA TYR A 304 2.80 -5.86 24.50
C TYR A 304 3.59 -5.94 23.18
N ILE A 305 4.69 -6.68 23.20
CA ILE A 305 5.63 -6.81 22.11
C ILE A 305 5.26 -8.02 21.23
N PRO A 306 4.98 -7.85 19.94
CA PRO A 306 4.77 -8.97 19.03
C PRO A 306 6.07 -9.73 18.78
N GLY A 307 5.97 -11.05 18.58
CA GLY A 307 7.16 -11.88 18.27
C GLY A 307 7.89 -11.43 17.00
N GLY A 308 7.15 -10.93 16.02
CA GLY A 308 7.72 -10.36 14.79
C GLY A 308 8.65 -9.18 15.05
N LEU A 309 8.35 -8.30 16.00
CA LEU A 309 9.20 -7.18 16.38
C LEU A 309 10.60 -7.65 16.85
N THR A 310 10.63 -8.66 17.71
CA THR A 310 11.89 -9.23 18.22
C THR A 310 12.70 -9.85 17.06
N ASN A 311 12.04 -10.54 16.15
CA ASN A 311 12.69 -11.11 14.97
C ASN A 311 13.24 -10.02 14.05
N ASN A 312 12.48 -8.95 13.80
CA ASN A 312 12.91 -7.81 13.00
C ASN A 312 14.15 -7.13 13.61
N ARG A 313 14.13 -6.92 14.93
CA ARG A 313 15.26 -6.35 15.65
C ARG A 313 16.51 -7.22 15.50
N ASN A 314 16.42 -8.50 15.77
CA ASN A 314 17.53 -9.45 15.63
C ASN A 314 18.10 -9.50 14.20
N PHE A 315 17.23 -9.31 13.19
CA PHE A 315 17.61 -9.35 11.79
C PHE A 315 18.35 -8.10 11.32
N ALA A 316 17.93 -6.90 11.77
CA ALA A 316 18.37 -5.63 11.19
C ALA A 316 19.25 -4.78 12.13
N GLU A 317 19.26 -5.03 13.45
CA GLU A 317 19.95 -4.19 14.44
C GLU A 317 21.47 -4.07 14.21
N CYS A 318 22.10 -5.09 13.62
CA CYS A 318 23.54 -5.07 13.30
C CYS A 318 23.93 -3.97 12.29
N LEU A 319 22.98 -3.38 11.58
CA LEU A 319 23.19 -2.30 10.63
C LEU A 319 22.85 -0.91 11.21
N VAL A 320 22.35 -0.85 12.44
CA VAL A 320 21.83 0.37 13.07
C VAL A 320 22.76 0.85 14.19
N GLU A 321 23.04 2.13 14.19
CA GLU A 321 23.68 2.84 15.32
C GLU A 321 22.70 3.86 15.90
N TYR A 322 22.53 3.80 17.22
CA TYR A 322 21.67 4.70 17.95
C TYR A 322 22.49 5.74 18.70
N ASP A 323 22.09 7.00 18.56
CA ASP A 323 22.52 8.02 19.51
C ASP A 323 22.08 7.59 20.94
N PRO A 324 22.94 7.70 21.96
CA PRO A 324 22.59 7.34 23.34
C PRO A 324 21.35 8.06 23.87
N GLN A 325 21.01 9.23 23.35
CA GLN A 325 19.83 10.01 23.77
C GLN A 325 18.50 9.48 23.22
N VAL A 326 18.52 8.58 22.22
CA VAL A 326 17.28 7.98 21.69
C VAL A 326 16.68 7.04 22.73
N PRO A 327 15.44 7.28 23.21
CA PRO A 327 14.79 6.43 24.21
C PRO A 327 14.51 5.01 23.69
N ASP A 328 14.59 4.01 24.57
CA ASP A 328 14.43 2.61 24.17
C ASP A 328 13.05 2.28 23.58
N HIS A 329 11.99 2.93 24.06
CA HIS A 329 10.65 2.74 23.50
C HIS A 329 10.54 3.22 22.04
N LEU A 330 11.26 4.30 21.66
CA LEU A 330 11.33 4.73 20.27
C LEU A 330 12.16 3.75 19.43
N ARG A 331 13.31 3.27 19.96
CA ARG A 331 14.10 2.23 19.28
C ARG A 331 13.26 0.99 19.01
N THR A 332 12.43 0.60 19.98
CA THR A 332 11.54 -0.57 19.88
C THR A 332 10.46 -0.37 18.81
N LEU A 333 9.83 0.82 18.75
CA LEU A 333 8.80 1.16 17.78
C LEU A 333 9.27 0.99 16.33
N LEU A 334 10.55 1.27 16.04
CA LEU A 334 11.12 1.20 14.69
C LEU A 334 11.10 -0.22 14.08
N TYR A 335 11.01 -1.23 14.91
CA TYR A 335 10.96 -2.65 14.49
C TYR A 335 9.54 -3.22 14.54
N ASP A 336 8.55 -2.43 14.98
CA ASP A 336 7.17 -2.91 15.08
C ASP A 336 6.63 -3.34 13.71
N PRO A 337 6.23 -4.61 13.54
CA PRO A 337 5.64 -5.06 12.27
C PRO A 337 4.33 -4.31 12.02
N GLN A 338 4.17 -3.74 10.84
CA GLN A 338 2.95 -3.06 10.45
C GLN A 338 2.07 -3.99 9.61
N THR A 339 0.76 -3.80 9.70
CA THR A 339 -0.20 -4.34 8.75
C THR A 339 -0.82 -3.16 8.01
N ALA A 340 -0.82 -3.20 6.70
CA ALA A 340 -1.29 -2.12 5.84
C ALA A 340 -0.70 -0.75 6.24
N GLY A 341 0.60 -0.71 6.47
CA GLY A 341 1.31 0.51 6.86
C GLY A 341 1.39 1.56 5.76
N GLY A 342 2.12 2.63 6.01
CA GLY A 342 2.29 3.73 5.07
C GLY A 342 3.41 3.47 4.06
N LEU A 343 3.53 4.35 3.08
CA LEU A 343 4.65 4.36 2.15
C LEU A 343 5.88 5.00 2.81
N LEU A 344 7.05 4.42 2.56
CA LEU A 344 8.36 5.01 2.79
C LEU A 344 8.92 5.46 1.44
N ILE A 345 9.16 6.74 1.29
CA ILE A 345 9.47 7.38 0.01
C ILE A 345 10.83 8.07 0.12
N SER A 346 11.70 7.86 -0.86
CA SER A 346 12.97 8.55 -1.04
C SER A 346 12.86 9.54 -2.20
N SER A 347 13.00 10.85 -1.91
CA SER A 347 12.82 11.92 -2.88
C SER A 347 13.80 13.08 -2.64
N PRO A 348 14.41 13.66 -3.70
CA PRO A 348 15.23 14.85 -3.59
C PRO A 348 14.41 16.12 -3.27
N GLN A 349 13.09 16.14 -3.58
CA GLN A 349 12.17 17.23 -3.27
C GLN A 349 11.30 16.91 -2.04
N GLY A 350 11.90 16.48 -0.93
CA GLY A 350 11.16 16.00 0.24
C GLY A 350 10.15 17.00 0.82
N GLU A 351 10.50 18.29 0.90
CA GLU A 351 9.58 19.32 1.40
C GLU A 351 8.35 19.48 0.50
N SER A 352 8.55 19.71 -0.80
CA SER A 352 7.46 19.86 -1.77
C SER A 352 6.58 18.62 -1.84
N LEU A 353 7.16 17.41 -1.78
CA LEU A 353 6.40 16.18 -1.76
C LEU A 353 5.58 16.03 -0.48
N THR A 354 6.17 16.34 0.67
CA THR A 354 5.47 16.30 1.96
C THR A 354 4.28 17.27 1.96
N GLU A 355 4.47 18.49 1.47
CA GLU A 355 3.41 19.50 1.34
C GLU A 355 2.29 19.02 0.39
N ALA A 356 2.63 18.48 -0.78
CA ALA A 356 1.65 17.96 -1.73
C ALA A 356 0.82 16.80 -1.14
N LEU A 357 1.45 15.89 -0.41
CA LEU A 357 0.77 14.80 0.29
C LEU A 357 -0.18 15.34 1.37
N ILE A 358 0.26 16.29 2.19
CA ILE A 358 -0.56 16.90 3.25
C ILE A 358 -1.75 17.67 2.64
N GLN A 359 -1.54 18.45 1.59
CA GLN A 359 -2.61 19.15 0.88
C GLN A 359 -3.65 18.19 0.28
N ALA A 360 -3.20 17.03 -0.15
CA ALA A 360 -4.09 15.95 -0.58
C ALA A 360 -4.77 15.23 0.60
N GLY A 361 -4.48 15.56 1.85
CA GLY A 361 -5.03 14.93 3.06
C GLY A 361 -4.40 13.59 3.40
N VAL A 362 -3.17 13.35 2.94
CA VAL A 362 -2.34 12.22 3.36
C VAL A 362 -1.42 12.69 4.48
N PRO A 363 -1.46 12.09 5.68
CA PRO A 363 -0.51 12.43 6.72
C PRO A 363 0.90 12.01 6.27
N ALA A 364 1.78 12.98 6.09
CA ALA A 364 3.15 12.74 5.64
C ALA A 364 4.14 13.50 6.50
N VAL A 365 5.25 12.83 6.84
CA VAL A 365 6.30 13.39 7.69
C VAL A 365 7.67 13.05 7.10
N GLN A 366 8.54 14.05 6.97
CA GLN A 366 9.95 13.81 6.66
C GLN A 366 10.65 13.30 7.91
N ILE A 367 11.12 12.05 7.88
CA ILE A 367 11.71 11.34 9.03
C ILE A 367 13.24 11.27 8.99
N GLY A 368 13.86 11.70 7.90
CA GLY A 368 15.32 11.61 7.76
C GLY A 368 15.82 11.90 6.36
N GLU A 369 17.04 11.47 6.10
CA GLU A 369 17.73 11.67 4.82
C GLU A 369 18.64 10.52 4.45
N VAL A 370 18.83 10.33 3.14
CA VAL A 370 19.77 9.37 2.56
C VAL A 370 21.17 9.96 2.54
N LEU A 371 22.14 9.17 2.98
CA LEU A 371 23.55 9.53 3.08
C LEU A 371 24.41 8.72 2.09
N PRO A 372 25.62 9.19 1.74
CA PRO A 372 26.60 8.35 1.06
C PRO A 372 26.82 7.02 1.79
N ASN A 373 27.16 5.99 1.03
CA ASN A 373 27.39 4.67 1.60
C ASN A 373 28.49 4.66 2.68
N GLN A 374 28.11 4.32 3.88
CA GLN A 374 29.00 4.31 5.06
C GLN A 374 28.57 3.22 6.07
N LYS A 375 29.33 3.08 7.14
CA LYS A 375 28.95 2.28 8.31
C LYS A 375 28.79 3.21 9.50
N PRO A 376 27.73 3.04 10.28
CA PRO A 376 26.63 2.09 10.10
C PRO A 376 25.76 2.46 8.89
N LYS A 377 24.91 1.50 8.43
CA LYS A 377 23.98 1.76 7.33
C LYS A 377 22.86 2.70 7.73
N ILE A 378 22.37 2.61 8.97
CA ILE A 378 21.29 3.42 9.53
C ILE A 378 21.80 4.10 10.79
N GLN A 379 21.74 5.42 10.82
CA GLN A 379 21.97 6.24 12.01
C GLN A 379 20.63 6.72 12.55
N VAL A 380 20.36 6.48 13.83
CA VAL A 380 19.14 6.93 14.50
C VAL A 380 19.51 8.00 15.53
N THR A 381 19.02 9.21 15.33
CA THR A 381 19.22 10.36 16.22
C THR A 381 17.92 10.74 16.93
N PRO A 382 17.97 11.56 17.99
CA PRO A 382 16.79 12.04 18.72
C PRO A 382 15.77 12.75 17.85
#